data_437e6bebe6b5e47dcfdaea06a5ce9d81
#
_entry.id   437e6bebe6b5e47dcfdaea06a5ce9d81
#
_cell.length_a   1.000
_cell.length_b   1.000
_cell.length_c   1.000
_cell.angle_alpha   90.00
_cell.angle_beta   90.00
_cell.angle_gamma   90.00
#
_symmetry.space_group_name_H-M   'P 1'
#
loop_
_entity.id
_entity.type
_entity.pdbx_description
1 polymer ?
#
loop_
_entity_poly.entity_id
_entity_poly.type
_entity_poly.pdbx_seq_one_letter_code
_entity_poly.pdbx_strand_id
1 'polypeptide(L)'
;TLNHIRALVGLVFEIPDDQLFSPTVYDDVAFGPRYQNLPRDVVDQRVKQALAQVQMEKYARQAPLHLSHGEKKRAAIAPVLSMQPSILLLDEPTNGLDRRSRRLLMALLHELPQTMLIATHDLEMALQITSRTLLMDGGRIVADGKTDEILRNEDLLLAHGL
;
A
#
# COMPACT_ATOMS: atom_id res chain seq x y z
N THR A 1 21.79 -4.50 8.42
CA THR A 1 22.26 -3.87 7.18
C THR A 1 21.06 -3.34 6.38
N LEU A 2 21.27 -2.34 5.51
CA LEU A 2 20.22 -1.72 4.69
C LEU A 2 19.46 -2.76 3.83
N ASN A 3 20.17 -3.74 3.28
CA ASN A 3 19.56 -4.81 2.49
C ASN A 3 18.58 -5.68 3.31
N HIS A 4 18.87 -5.90 4.58
CA HIS A 4 17.96 -6.63 5.46
C HIS A 4 16.67 -5.84 5.73
N ILE A 5 16.78 -4.52 5.95
CA ILE A 5 15.61 -3.65 6.12
C ILE A 5 14.75 -3.66 4.86
N ARG A 6 15.36 -3.50 3.67
CA ARG A 6 14.66 -3.54 2.38
C ARG A 6 13.96 -4.87 2.08
N ALA A 7 14.41 -5.97 2.67
CA ALA A 7 13.75 -7.26 2.55
C ALA A 7 12.53 -7.38 3.47
N LEU A 8 12.50 -6.65 4.59
CA LEU A 8 11.43 -6.72 5.60
C LEU A 8 10.35 -5.68 5.39
N VAL A 9 10.69 -4.52 4.83
CA VAL A 9 9.81 -3.36 4.72
C VAL A 9 9.54 -3.06 3.25
N GLY A 10 8.27 -3.11 2.88
CA GLY A 10 7.79 -2.71 1.57
C GLY A 10 7.17 -1.33 1.62
N LEU A 11 7.50 -0.47 0.65
CA LEU A 11 6.95 0.87 0.53
C LEU A 11 6.06 0.97 -0.72
N VAL A 12 4.86 1.47 -0.53
CA VAL A 12 3.90 1.78 -1.61
C VAL A 12 3.76 3.30 -1.68
N PHE A 13 4.09 3.86 -2.83
CA PHE A 13 4.04 5.31 -3.05
C PHE A 13 2.62 5.82 -3.25
N GLU A 14 2.39 7.09 -2.91
CA GLU A 14 1.14 7.77 -3.19
C GLU A 14 0.81 7.75 -4.68
N ILE A 15 1.75 8.07 -5.55
CA ILE A 15 1.55 8.13 -7.01
C ILE A 15 1.96 6.79 -7.62
N PRO A 16 0.99 5.97 -8.13
CA PRO A 16 1.34 4.66 -8.68
C PRO A 16 2.24 4.72 -9.91
N ASP A 17 2.18 5.79 -10.69
CA ASP A 17 3.02 5.97 -11.88
C ASP A 17 4.52 6.16 -11.53
N ASP A 18 4.84 6.55 -10.29
CA ASP A 18 6.23 6.61 -9.80
C ASP A 18 6.78 5.22 -9.44
N GLN A 19 5.91 4.22 -9.34
CA GLN A 19 6.27 2.86 -8.94
C GLN A 19 6.11 1.84 -10.06
N LEU A 20 5.17 2.07 -11.02
CA LEU A 20 4.89 1.19 -12.16
C LEU A 20 5.62 1.73 -13.41
N PHE A 21 6.73 1.12 -13.77
CA PHE A 21 7.65 1.60 -14.81
C PHE A 21 7.95 0.58 -15.92
N SER A 22 7.50 -0.66 -15.75
CA SER A 22 7.79 -1.75 -16.69
C SER A 22 6.77 -1.80 -17.85
N PRO A 23 7.08 -2.50 -18.95
CA PRO A 23 6.17 -2.64 -20.08
C PRO A 23 4.84 -3.33 -19.73
N THR A 24 4.84 -4.23 -18.74
CA THR A 24 3.66 -4.94 -18.28
C THR A 24 3.57 -4.96 -16.76
N VAL A 25 2.34 -5.10 -16.23
CA VAL A 25 2.10 -5.29 -14.79
C VAL A 25 2.87 -6.52 -14.26
N TYR A 26 2.92 -7.61 -15.04
CA TYR A 26 3.71 -8.79 -14.68
C TYR A 26 5.19 -8.45 -14.47
N ASP A 27 5.78 -7.63 -15.35
CA ASP A 27 7.20 -7.29 -15.26
C ASP A 27 7.50 -6.41 -14.05
N ASP A 28 6.61 -5.47 -13.71
CA ASP A 28 6.71 -4.70 -12.45
C ASP A 28 6.69 -5.60 -11.23
N VAL A 29 5.72 -6.54 -11.17
CA VAL A 29 5.59 -7.47 -10.04
C VAL A 29 6.77 -8.44 -9.96
N ALA A 30 7.33 -8.84 -11.09
CA ALA A 30 8.48 -9.74 -11.16
C ALA A 30 9.82 -9.06 -10.85
N PHE A 31 9.88 -7.72 -10.88
CA PHE A 31 11.13 -6.97 -10.75
C PHE A 31 11.86 -7.26 -9.43
N GLY A 32 11.17 -7.14 -8.31
CA GLY A 32 11.74 -7.40 -6.98
C GLY A 32 12.26 -8.84 -6.80
N PRO A 33 11.44 -9.87 -7.06
CA PRO A 33 11.90 -11.26 -7.01
C PRO A 33 13.06 -11.60 -7.95
N ARG A 34 13.09 -11.03 -9.17
CA ARG A 34 14.23 -11.15 -10.09
C ARG A 34 15.50 -10.51 -9.52
N TYR A 35 15.37 -9.32 -8.94
CA TYR A 35 16.49 -8.64 -8.29
C TYR A 35 17.04 -9.42 -7.09
N GLN A 36 16.20 -10.20 -6.40
CA GLN A 36 16.61 -11.14 -5.36
C GLN A 36 17.31 -12.41 -5.92
N ASN A 37 17.49 -12.51 -7.24
CA ASN A 37 18.07 -13.68 -7.94
C ASN A 37 17.31 -14.99 -7.65
N LEU A 38 15.99 -14.93 -7.51
CA LEU A 38 15.18 -16.13 -7.31
C LEU A 38 15.04 -16.94 -8.62
N PRO A 39 14.92 -18.28 -8.53
CA PRO A 39 14.61 -19.12 -9.67
C PRO A 39 13.32 -18.68 -10.39
N ARG A 40 13.26 -18.90 -11.71
CA ARG A 40 12.15 -18.41 -12.54
C ARG A 40 10.78 -18.93 -12.09
N ASP A 41 10.69 -20.19 -11.74
CA ASP A 41 9.47 -20.82 -11.22
C ASP A 41 8.99 -20.17 -9.91
N VAL A 42 9.92 -19.82 -9.01
CA VAL A 42 9.62 -19.08 -7.78
C VAL A 42 9.15 -17.65 -8.07
N VAL A 43 9.80 -16.97 -9.05
CA VAL A 43 9.35 -15.64 -9.50
C VAL A 43 7.92 -15.71 -10.02
N ASP A 44 7.63 -16.65 -10.94
CA ASP A 44 6.30 -16.80 -11.54
C ASP A 44 5.23 -17.12 -10.47
N GLN A 45 5.56 -17.95 -9.49
CA GLN A 45 4.68 -18.25 -8.36
C GLN A 45 4.38 -16.99 -7.51
N ARG A 46 5.41 -16.22 -7.14
CA ARG A 46 5.26 -15.00 -6.35
C ARG A 46 4.44 -13.94 -7.08
N VAL A 47 4.69 -13.76 -8.37
CA VAL A 47 3.91 -12.85 -9.22
C VAL A 47 2.45 -13.24 -9.23
N LYS A 48 2.15 -14.52 -9.47
CA LYS A 48 0.77 -15.03 -9.50
C LYS A 48 0.06 -14.81 -8.15
N GLN A 49 0.74 -15.09 -7.05
CA GLN A 49 0.20 -14.89 -5.70
C GLN A 49 -0.07 -13.40 -5.41
N ALA A 50 0.90 -12.53 -5.70
CA ALA A 50 0.76 -11.10 -5.46
C ALA A 50 -0.37 -10.49 -6.31
N LEU A 51 -0.47 -10.84 -7.59
CA LEU A 51 -1.55 -10.38 -8.47
C LEU A 51 -2.93 -10.87 -8.00
N ALA A 52 -3.03 -12.11 -7.51
CA ALA A 52 -4.27 -12.63 -6.95
C ALA A 52 -4.69 -11.88 -5.68
N GLN A 53 -3.74 -11.58 -4.77
CA GLN A 53 -4.02 -10.80 -3.57
C GLN A 53 -4.62 -9.43 -3.89
N VAL A 54 -4.14 -8.75 -4.93
CA VAL A 54 -4.64 -7.42 -5.34
C VAL A 54 -5.75 -7.47 -6.40
N GLN A 55 -6.23 -8.67 -6.77
CA GLN A 55 -7.27 -8.91 -7.78
C GLN A 55 -6.93 -8.31 -9.16
N MET A 56 -5.67 -8.49 -9.59
CA MET A 56 -5.13 -7.92 -10.83
C MET A 56 -4.64 -8.97 -11.84
N GLU A 57 -4.96 -10.26 -11.67
CA GLU A 57 -4.45 -11.36 -12.50
C GLU A 57 -4.75 -11.16 -13.99
N LYS A 58 -5.94 -10.68 -14.32
CA LYS A 58 -6.36 -10.45 -15.71
C LYS A 58 -5.59 -9.34 -16.41
N TYR A 59 -4.94 -8.48 -15.63
CA TYR A 59 -4.15 -7.35 -16.14
C TYR A 59 -2.65 -7.64 -16.24
N ALA A 60 -2.20 -8.84 -15.88
CA ALA A 60 -0.78 -9.20 -15.84
C ALA A 60 0.00 -8.83 -17.10
N ARG A 61 -0.58 -9.01 -18.28
CA ARG A 61 0.05 -8.72 -19.59
C ARG A 61 -0.23 -7.31 -20.11
N GLN A 62 -0.98 -6.51 -19.38
CA GLN A 62 -1.36 -5.17 -19.79
C GLN A 62 -0.29 -4.16 -19.35
N ALA A 63 -0.09 -3.12 -20.17
CA ALA A 63 0.76 -2.01 -19.78
C ALA A 63 0.08 -1.18 -18.67
N PRO A 64 0.81 -0.75 -17.62
CA PRO A 64 0.25 0.02 -16.52
C PRO A 64 -0.47 1.30 -16.97
N LEU A 65 0.00 1.93 -18.05
CA LEU A 65 -0.60 3.15 -18.58
C LEU A 65 -2.07 2.98 -19.05
N HIS A 66 -2.50 1.74 -19.34
CA HIS A 66 -3.87 1.45 -19.76
C HIS A 66 -4.82 1.13 -18.60
N LEU A 67 -4.32 1.14 -17.37
CA LEU A 67 -5.11 0.91 -16.16
C LEU A 67 -5.80 2.20 -15.72
N SER A 68 -7.02 2.08 -15.18
CA SER A 68 -7.65 3.18 -14.44
C SER A 68 -6.83 3.51 -13.19
N HIS A 69 -7.04 4.70 -12.61
CA HIS A 69 -6.30 5.12 -11.42
C HIS A 69 -6.45 4.13 -10.25
N GLY A 70 -7.66 3.65 -9.99
CA GLY A 70 -7.91 2.64 -8.95
C GLY A 70 -7.27 1.27 -9.22
N GLU A 71 -7.18 0.87 -10.49
CA GLU A 71 -6.43 -0.34 -10.88
C GLU A 71 -4.93 -0.13 -10.71
N LYS A 72 -4.39 1.04 -11.08
CA LYS A 72 -2.98 1.38 -10.85
C LYS A 72 -2.62 1.36 -9.37
N LYS A 73 -3.45 1.93 -8.48
CA LYS A 73 -3.23 1.88 -7.02
C LYS A 73 -3.13 0.44 -6.52
N ARG A 74 -4.03 -0.46 -6.93
CA ARG A 74 -3.94 -1.88 -6.56
C ARG A 74 -2.74 -2.58 -7.20
N ALA A 75 -2.48 -2.30 -8.49
CA ALA A 75 -1.33 -2.86 -9.20
C ALA A 75 0.01 -2.48 -8.53
N ALA A 76 0.15 -1.24 -8.02
CA ALA A 76 1.37 -0.77 -7.34
C ALA A 76 1.66 -1.50 -6.02
N ILE A 77 0.66 -2.11 -5.38
CA ILE A 77 0.86 -2.92 -4.18
C ILE A 77 1.49 -4.29 -4.53
N ALA A 78 1.15 -4.86 -5.70
CA ALA A 78 1.59 -6.21 -6.08
C ALA A 78 3.12 -6.39 -6.17
N PRO A 79 3.92 -5.47 -6.76
CA PRO A 79 5.39 -5.54 -6.75
C PRO A 79 5.97 -5.63 -5.33
N VAL A 80 5.35 -4.92 -4.40
CA VAL A 80 5.76 -4.92 -2.99
C VAL A 80 5.43 -6.27 -2.34
N LEU A 81 4.20 -6.77 -2.53
CA LEU A 81 3.77 -8.06 -1.98
C LEU A 81 4.57 -9.25 -2.53
N SER A 82 5.02 -9.18 -3.80
CA SER A 82 5.82 -10.24 -4.42
C SER A 82 7.18 -10.44 -3.73
N MET A 83 7.67 -9.42 -3.04
CA MET A 83 8.89 -9.48 -2.23
C MET A 83 8.65 -10.10 -0.84
N GLN A 84 7.39 -10.34 -0.45
CA GLN A 84 6.97 -10.92 0.84
C GLN A 84 7.47 -10.13 2.05
N PRO A 85 7.23 -8.82 2.14
CA PRO A 85 7.64 -8.03 3.28
C PRO A 85 6.83 -8.40 4.53
N SER A 86 7.42 -8.17 5.70
CA SER A 86 6.71 -8.30 6.99
C SER A 86 5.94 -7.03 7.35
N ILE A 87 6.38 -5.88 6.84
CA ILE A 87 5.81 -4.56 7.11
C ILE A 87 5.53 -3.85 5.80
N LEU A 88 4.35 -3.25 5.68
CA LEU A 88 3.96 -2.38 4.57
C LEU A 88 3.91 -0.93 5.06
N LEU A 89 4.61 -0.05 4.36
CA LEU A 89 4.45 1.39 4.48
C LEU A 89 3.59 1.85 3.30
N LEU A 90 2.49 2.53 3.57
CA LEU A 90 1.54 3.00 2.57
C LEU A 90 1.42 4.52 2.70
N ASP A 91 1.68 5.22 1.61
CA ASP A 91 1.57 6.67 1.54
C ASP A 91 0.31 7.05 0.77
N GLU A 92 -0.64 7.73 1.46
CA GLU A 92 -1.93 8.19 0.93
C GLU A 92 -2.62 7.16 -0.01
N PRO A 93 -2.84 5.91 0.43
CA PRO A 93 -3.27 4.85 -0.48
C PRO A 93 -4.64 5.08 -1.11
N THR A 94 -5.54 5.84 -0.45
CA THR A 94 -6.89 6.12 -0.94
C THR A 94 -7.03 7.42 -1.71
N ASN A 95 -5.96 8.24 -1.77
CA ASN A 95 -6.02 9.53 -2.43
C ASN A 95 -6.36 9.41 -3.93
N GLY A 96 -7.29 10.26 -4.39
CA GLY A 96 -7.74 10.31 -5.79
C GLY A 96 -8.65 9.15 -6.22
N LEU A 97 -9.08 8.27 -5.32
CA LEU A 97 -9.96 7.15 -5.65
C LEU A 97 -11.44 7.54 -5.64
N ASP A 98 -12.19 7.05 -6.65
CA ASP A 98 -13.64 7.02 -6.58
C ASP A 98 -14.14 6.06 -5.48
N ARG A 99 -15.43 6.19 -5.09
CA ARG A 99 -16.04 5.40 -4.01
C ARG A 99 -15.92 3.89 -4.19
N ARG A 100 -15.99 3.40 -5.43
CA ARG A 100 -15.91 1.96 -5.73
C ARG A 100 -14.47 1.47 -5.56
N SER A 101 -13.52 2.17 -6.17
CA SER A 101 -12.10 1.85 -6.09
C SER A 101 -11.58 1.94 -4.65
N ARG A 102 -12.02 2.98 -3.89
CA ARG A 102 -11.72 3.12 -2.46
C ARG A 102 -12.20 1.91 -1.67
N ARG A 103 -13.46 1.48 -1.82
CA ARG A 103 -14.00 0.30 -1.11
C ARG A 103 -13.22 -0.97 -1.45
N LEU A 104 -12.85 -1.18 -2.72
CA LEU A 104 -12.07 -2.34 -3.14
C LEU A 104 -10.67 -2.34 -2.52
N LEU A 105 -10.01 -1.18 -2.48
CA LEU A 105 -8.70 -1.05 -1.86
C LEU A 105 -8.77 -1.26 -0.34
N MET A 106 -9.77 -0.68 0.33
CA MET A 106 -9.99 -0.85 1.77
C MET A 106 -10.18 -2.34 2.14
N ALA A 107 -11.04 -3.05 1.40
CA ALA A 107 -11.26 -4.48 1.61
C ALA A 107 -9.97 -5.29 1.42
N LEU A 108 -9.19 -4.96 0.38
CA LEU A 108 -7.90 -5.58 0.14
C LEU A 108 -6.92 -5.35 1.30
N LEU A 109 -6.75 -4.11 1.75
CA LEU A 109 -5.85 -3.79 2.86
C LEU A 109 -6.25 -4.50 4.16
N HIS A 110 -7.55 -4.65 4.40
CA HIS A 110 -8.05 -5.35 5.59
C HIS A 110 -7.71 -6.85 5.60
N GLU A 111 -7.58 -7.48 4.42
CA GLU A 111 -7.26 -8.90 4.26
C GLU A 111 -5.75 -9.20 4.29
N LEU A 112 -4.90 -8.18 4.14
CA LEU A 112 -3.45 -8.37 4.13
C LEU A 112 -2.93 -8.72 5.52
N PRO A 113 -2.09 -9.78 5.65
CA PRO A 113 -1.56 -10.23 6.95
C PRO A 113 -0.40 -9.40 7.49
N GLN A 114 0.13 -8.47 6.69
CA GLN A 114 1.30 -7.67 7.05
C GLN A 114 0.96 -6.62 8.13
N THR A 115 1.93 -6.31 8.96
CA THR A 115 1.87 -5.09 9.78
C THR A 115 1.91 -3.87 8.85
N MET A 116 0.95 -2.95 9.00
CA MET A 116 0.88 -1.76 8.15
C MET A 116 1.16 -0.49 8.95
N LEU A 117 1.93 0.41 8.35
CA LEU A 117 2.02 1.81 8.76
C LEU A 117 1.51 2.65 7.58
N ILE A 118 0.46 3.41 7.82
CA ILE A 118 -0.24 4.19 6.79
C ILE A 118 -0.10 5.67 7.14
N ALA A 119 0.50 6.44 6.23
CA ALA A 119 0.46 7.89 6.26
C ALA A 119 -0.78 8.36 5.49
N THR A 120 -1.66 9.10 6.12
CA THR A 120 -2.88 9.59 5.47
C THR A 120 -3.52 10.75 6.21
N HIS A 121 -4.23 11.60 5.47
CA HIS A 121 -5.14 12.60 6.00
C HIS A 121 -6.62 12.14 5.93
N ASP A 122 -6.89 10.93 5.41
CA ASP A 122 -8.22 10.33 5.35
C ASP A 122 -8.58 9.70 6.71
N LEU A 123 -9.16 10.51 7.61
CA LEU A 123 -9.53 10.09 8.96
C LEU A 123 -10.56 8.96 8.96
N GLU A 124 -11.48 8.96 7.97
CA GLU A 124 -12.47 7.91 7.83
C GLU A 124 -11.82 6.56 7.50
N MET A 125 -10.84 6.56 6.59
CA MET A 125 -10.03 5.38 6.30
C MET A 125 -9.29 4.90 7.55
N ALA A 126 -8.62 5.80 8.26
CA ALA A 126 -7.88 5.47 9.47
C ALA A 126 -8.79 4.80 10.51
N LEU A 127 -9.98 5.35 10.75
CA LEU A 127 -11.00 4.76 11.66
C LEU A 127 -11.43 3.34 11.26
N GLN A 128 -11.45 3.04 9.96
CA GLN A 128 -11.92 1.73 9.47
C GLN A 128 -10.83 0.65 9.47
N ILE A 129 -9.56 1.02 9.29
CA ILE A 129 -8.48 0.04 9.06
C ILE A 129 -7.51 -0.05 10.25
N THR A 130 -7.26 1.06 10.96
CA THR A 130 -6.20 1.11 11.96
C THR A 130 -6.74 0.98 13.39
N SER A 131 -5.97 0.35 14.26
CA SER A 131 -6.28 0.27 15.71
C SER A 131 -5.51 1.30 16.54
N ARG A 132 -4.41 1.84 16.01
CA ARG A 132 -3.56 2.85 16.65
C ARG A 132 -3.25 3.97 15.67
N THR A 133 -3.28 5.19 16.17
CA THR A 133 -3.00 6.40 15.41
C THR A 133 -1.92 7.22 16.10
N LEU A 134 -1.00 7.73 15.27
CA LEU A 134 -0.04 8.76 15.65
C LEU A 134 -0.47 10.06 14.95
N LEU A 135 -0.87 11.06 15.73
CA LEU A 135 -1.18 12.37 15.19
C LEU A 135 0.12 13.19 15.09
N MET A 136 0.39 13.73 13.91
CA MET A 136 1.59 14.52 13.65
C MET A 136 1.21 15.96 13.29
N ASP A 137 1.88 16.91 13.91
CA ASP A 137 1.78 18.34 13.60
C ASP A 137 3.16 19.01 13.76
N GLY A 138 3.50 19.90 12.83
CA GLY A 138 4.79 20.61 12.83
C GLY A 138 6.02 19.69 12.90
N GLY A 139 5.94 18.48 12.31
CA GLY A 139 7.03 17.49 12.31
C GLY A 139 7.21 16.75 13.65
N ARG A 140 6.22 16.83 14.56
CA ARG A 140 6.25 16.16 15.88
C ARG A 140 5.00 15.30 16.06
N ILE A 141 5.16 14.22 16.80
CA ILE A 141 4.02 13.43 17.27
C ILE A 141 3.38 14.18 18.44
N VAL A 142 2.13 14.61 18.28
CA VAL A 142 1.37 15.36 19.28
C VAL A 142 0.39 14.49 20.04
N ALA A 143 -0.01 13.34 19.45
CA ALA A 143 -0.78 12.32 20.14
C ALA A 143 -0.42 10.93 19.63
N ASP A 144 -0.54 9.92 20.51
CA ASP A 144 -0.29 8.51 20.23
C ASP A 144 -1.26 7.67 21.07
N GLY A 145 -2.11 6.88 20.44
CA GLY A 145 -3.10 6.09 21.14
C GLY A 145 -4.04 5.32 20.22
N LYS A 146 -5.16 4.83 20.77
CA LYS A 146 -6.19 4.14 19.99
C LYS A 146 -6.83 5.07 18.99
N THR A 147 -7.05 4.57 17.78
CA THR A 147 -7.60 5.33 16.66
C THR A 147 -8.92 6.00 17.02
N ASP A 148 -9.85 5.27 17.62
CA ASP A 148 -11.16 5.82 18.05
C ASP A 148 -11.03 6.95 19.08
N GLU A 149 -10.10 6.83 20.03
CA GLU A 149 -9.90 7.83 21.08
C GLU A 149 -9.31 9.13 20.51
N ILE A 150 -8.36 9.02 19.57
CA ILE A 150 -7.69 10.17 18.96
C ILE A 150 -8.60 10.84 17.92
N LEU A 151 -9.14 10.07 16.97
CA LEU A 151 -9.87 10.61 15.82
C LEU A 151 -11.32 11.02 16.13
N ARG A 152 -11.85 10.73 17.34
CA ARG A 152 -13.13 11.27 17.81
C ARG A 152 -12.95 12.44 18.78
N ASN A 153 -11.74 12.83 19.10
CA ASN A 153 -11.46 13.99 19.94
C ASN A 153 -11.42 15.25 19.07
N GLU A 154 -12.60 15.87 18.88
CA GLU A 154 -12.76 17.05 18.04
C GLU A 154 -11.87 18.22 18.51
N ASP A 155 -11.74 18.44 19.82
CA ASP A 155 -10.89 19.52 20.37
C ASP A 155 -9.43 19.31 20.00
N LEU A 156 -8.94 18.06 20.05
CA LEU A 156 -7.58 17.72 19.65
C LEU A 156 -7.38 17.92 18.14
N LEU A 157 -8.31 17.46 17.32
CA LEU A 157 -8.22 17.61 15.86
C LEU A 157 -8.22 19.08 15.44
N LEU A 158 -9.17 19.86 15.97
CA LEU A 158 -9.25 21.32 15.70
C LEU A 158 -7.99 22.08 16.14
N ALA A 159 -7.40 21.71 17.29
CA ALA A 159 -6.16 22.33 17.77
C ALA A 159 -4.97 22.10 16.83
N HIS A 160 -5.01 21.05 15.99
CA HIS A 160 -3.96 20.66 15.07
C HIS A 160 -4.36 20.76 13.58
N GLY A 161 -5.47 21.46 13.28
CA GLY A 161 -5.89 21.80 11.90
C GLY A 161 -6.51 20.67 11.10
N LEU A 162 -7.12 19.69 11.79
CA LEU A 162 -7.84 18.56 11.22
C LEU A 162 -9.34 18.62 11.53
#